data_32b9f41fcc41694f5fb22f90a571cb86
#
_entry.id   32b9f41fcc41694f5fb22f90a571cb86
#
_cell.length_a   1.000
_cell.length_b   1.000
_cell.length_c   1.000
_cell.angle_alpha   90.00
_cell.angle_beta   90.00
_cell.angle_gamma   90.00
#
_symmetry.space_group_name_H-M   'P 1'
#
loop_
_entity.id
_entity.type
_entity.pdbx_description
1 polymer ?
#
loop_
_entity_poly.entity_id
_entity_poly.type
_entity_poly.pdbx_seq_one_letter_code
_entity_poly.pdbx_strand_id
1 'polypeptide(L)'
;MADQARMPFTNAVINEVLRFSDIGQVLLPRITSRDIEIQGFLIPKGTTLITNLSSVLKDETIWEKPLQFHPEHFLDSQGRFVKPKAFIPFSAGRRSCLGEPLARMELFLFF
;
A
#
# COMPACT_ATOMS: atom_id res chain seq x y z
N MET A 1 -14.40 -15.50 -6.67
CA MET A 1 -14.20 -14.55 -5.55
C MET A 1 -14.65 -15.10 -4.19
N ALA A 2 -15.67 -15.98 -4.12
CA ALA A 2 -16.10 -16.59 -2.84
C ALA A 2 -15.00 -17.40 -2.15
N ASP A 3 -14.07 -18.00 -2.88
CA ASP A 3 -12.98 -18.80 -2.33
C ASP A 3 -11.84 -17.98 -1.75
N GLN A 4 -11.70 -16.72 -2.16
CA GLN A 4 -10.64 -15.83 -1.68
C GLN A 4 -10.60 -15.75 -0.14
N ALA A 5 -11.77 -15.67 0.50
CA ALA A 5 -11.86 -15.61 1.96
C ALA A 5 -11.35 -16.87 2.67
N ARG A 6 -11.29 -18.01 1.96
CA ARG A 6 -10.82 -19.30 2.47
C ARG A 6 -9.35 -19.58 2.17
N MET A 7 -8.64 -18.63 1.54
CA MET A 7 -7.25 -18.76 1.12
C MET A 7 -6.35 -17.70 1.78
N PRO A 8 -6.18 -17.73 3.10
CA PRO A 8 -5.46 -16.68 3.83
C PRO A 8 -4.01 -16.55 3.40
N PHE A 9 -3.31 -17.65 3.15
CA PHE A 9 -1.92 -17.63 2.71
C PHE A 9 -1.77 -17.06 1.28
N THR A 10 -2.65 -17.45 0.35
CA THR A 10 -2.66 -16.87 -1.00
C THR A 10 -2.91 -15.37 -0.96
N ASN A 11 -3.85 -14.92 -0.14
CA ASN A 11 -4.08 -13.50 0.07
C ASN A 11 -2.84 -12.79 0.66
N ALA A 12 -2.16 -13.42 1.62
CA ALA A 12 -0.92 -12.90 2.19
C ALA A 12 0.17 -12.75 1.12
N VAL A 13 0.36 -13.76 0.29
CA VAL A 13 1.34 -13.73 -0.81
C VAL A 13 1.02 -12.62 -1.81
N ILE A 14 -0.22 -12.49 -2.27
CA ILE A 14 -0.63 -11.44 -3.21
C ILE A 14 -0.38 -10.04 -2.62
N ASN A 15 -0.72 -9.84 -1.34
CA ASN A 15 -0.51 -8.55 -0.71
C ASN A 15 0.98 -8.27 -0.45
N GLU A 16 1.78 -9.30 -0.17
CA GLU A 16 3.22 -9.14 -0.04
C GLU A 16 3.89 -8.83 -1.40
N VAL A 17 3.41 -9.41 -2.49
CA VAL A 17 3.84 -9.01 -3.84
C VAL A 17 3.60 -7.52 -4.07
N LEU A 18 2.42 -7.02 -3.75
CA LEU A 18 2.09 -5.60 -3.88
C LEU A 18 2.97 -4.70 -2.99
N ARG A 19 3.30 -5.14 -1.78
CA ARG A 19 4.17 -4.40 -0.87
C ARG A 19 5.62 -4.38 -1.37
N PHE A 20 6.13 -5.55 -1.71
CA PHE A 20 7.55 -5.77 -2.00
C PHE A 20 7.97 -5.31 -3.39
N SER A 21 7.10 -5.49 -4.40
CA SER A 21 7.40 -5.18 -5.81
C SER A 21 7.59 -3.69 -6.09
N ASP A 22 7.11 -2.82 -5.20
CA ASP A 22 7.28 -1.37 -5.32
C ASP A 22 6.76 -0.77 -6.66
N ILE A 23 5.73 -1.36 -7.26
CA ILE A 23 5.19 -0.91 -8.56
C ILE A 23 4.73 0.55 -8.52
N GLY A 24 4.27 1.02 -7.36
CA GLY A 24 3.83 2.41 -7.16
C GLY A 24 4.78 3.24 -6.29
N GLN A 25 6.10 3.08 -6.43
CA GLN A 25 7.11 3.73 -5.59
C GLN A 25 6.93 5.24 -5.48
N VAL A 26 6.68 5.86 -6.62
CA VAL A 26 6.47 7.30 -6.74
C VAL A 26 5.11 7.51 -7.37
N LEU A 27 4.19 8.05 -6.60
CA LEU A 27 2.86 8.38 -7.10
C LEU A 27 2.94 9.52 -8.12
N LEU A 28 1.92 9.60 -8.98
CA LEU A 28 1.75 10.71 -9.90
C LEU A 28 1.81 12.05 -9.14
N PRO A 29 2.59 13.02 -9.63
CA PRO A 29 2.70 14.34 -9.02
C PRO A 29 1.33 15.00 -8.84
N ARG A 30 1.18 15.71 -7.73
CA ARG A 30 -0.03 16.48 -7.38
C ARG A 30 0.34 17.92 -7.13
N ILE A 31 -0.59 18.82 -7.36
CA ILE A 31 -0.38 20.25 -7.14
C ILE A 31 -1.35 20.70 -6.03
N THR A 32 -0.83 21.45 -5.08
CA THR A 32 -1.65 22.04 -4.02
C THR A 32 -2.60 23.09 -4.58
N SER A 33 -3.89 22.98 -4.25
CA SER A 33 -4.92 23.94 -4.68
C SER A 33 -5.02 25.17 -3.77
N ARG A 34 -4.38 25.12 -2.60
CA ARG A 34 -4.33 26.19 -1.59
C ARG A 34 -3.07 26.01 -0.74
N ASP A 35 -2.75 27.02 0.05
CA ASP A 35 -1.73 26.86 1.09
C ASP A 35 -2.17 25.82 2.09
N ILE A 36 -1.26 24.91 2.46
CA ILE A 36 -1.48 23.86 3.44
C ILE A 36 -0.33 23.83 4.44
N GLU A 37 -0.63 23.37 5.64
CA GLU A 37 0.37 23.13 6.67
C GLU A 37 0.47 21.63 6.96
N ILE A 38 1.69 21.09 6.93
CA ILE A 38 1.97 19.70 7.27
C ILE A 38 3.09 19.68 8.30
N GLN A 39 2.77 19.21 9.51
CA GLN A 39 3.72 19.11 10.63
C GLN A 39 4.50 20.41 10.91
N GLY A 40 3.80 21.56 10.84
CA GLY A 40 4.41 22.87 11.04
C GLY A 40 5.10 23.49 9.83
N PHE A 41 5.15 22.79 8.72
CA PHE A 41 5.72 23.31 7.46
C PHE A 41 4.60 23.87 6.58
N LEU A 42 4.73 25.16 6.20
CA LEU A 42 3.84 25.78 5.24
C LEU A 42 4.22 25.36 3.82
N ILE A 43 3.26 24.80 3.11
CA ILE A 43 3.38 24.42 1.71
C ILE A 43 2.47 25.35 0.90
N PRO A 44 3.03 26.25 0.08
CA PRO A 44 2.25 27.20 -0.70
C PRO A 44 1.36 26.54 -1.74
N LYS A 45 0.29 27.21 -2.12
CA LYS A 45 -0.52 26.88 -3.30
C LYS A 45 0.36 26.78 -4.54
N GLY A 46 0.07 25.80 -5.41
CA GLY A 46 0.82 25.57 -6.63
C GLY A 46 2.09 24.73 -6.46
N THR A 47 2.37 24.26 -5.24
CA THR A 47 3.52 23.38 -5.00
C THR A 47 3.24 21.98 -5.53
N THR A 48 4.21 21.43 -6.27
CA THR A 48 4.16 20.04 -6.72
C THR A 48 4.53 19.10 -5.57
N LEU A 49 3.66 18.16 -5.28
CA LEU A 49 3.85 17.13 -4.24
C LEU A 49 4.05 15.75 -4.91
N ILE A 50 5.08 15.06 -4.50
CA ILE A 50 5.37 13.69 -4.90
C ILE A 50 5.41 12.84 -3.63
N THR A 51 4.48 11.90 -3.52
CA THR A 51 4.40 11.01 -2.34
C THR A 51 5.26 9.78 -2.57
N ASN A 52 6.22 9.54 -1.67
CA ASN A 52 7.05 8.35 -1.68
C ASN A 52 6.36 7.21 -0.90
N LEU A 53 5.59 6.36 -1.59
CA LEU A 53 4.93 5.21 -0.96
C LEU A 53 5.91 4.12 -0.54
N SER A 54 7.04 3.98 -1.22
CA SER A 54 8.06 2.99 -0.89
C SER A 54 8.55 3.15 0.54
N SER A 55 8.72 4.40 1.00
CA SER A 55 9.17 4.66 2.37
C SER A 55 8.21 4.12 3.43
N VAL A 56 6.90 4.16 3.17
CA VAL A 56 5.88 3.62 4.09
C VAL A 56 5.81 2.09 4.02
N LEU A 57 5.90 1.54 2.81
CA LEU A 57 5.82 0.09 2.59
C LEU A 57 7.08 -0.67 3.01
N LYS A 58 8.18 0.05 3.26
CA LYS A 58 9.47 -0.50 3.70
C LYS A 58 9.97 0.11 5.02
N ASP A 59 9.10 0.74 5.79
CA ASP A 59 9.43 1.33 7.08
C ASP A 59 9.77 0.23 8.11
N GLU A 60 11.01 0.24 8.59
CA GLU A 60 11.55 -0.74 9.56
C GLU A 60 10.84 -0.66 10.92
N THR A 61 10.19 0.45 11.24
CA THR A 61 9.43 0.60 12.49
C THR A 61 8.07 -0.10 12.44
N ILE A 62 7.61 -0.45 11.24
CA ILE A 62 6.28 -1.05 10.99
C ILE A 62 6.39 -2.48 10.51
N TRP A 63 7.33 -2.74 9.59
CA TRP A 63 7.49 -4.04 8.94
C TRP A 63 8.69 -4.78 9.54
N GLU A 64 8.46 -6.00 10.03
CA GLU A 64 9.52 -6.79 10.71
C GLU A 64 10.71 -7.09 9.79
N LYS A 65 10.42 -7.38 8.51
CA LYS A 65 11.44 -7.70 7.50
C LYS A 65 11.19 -6.90 6.22
N PRO A 66 11.35 -5.56 6.25
CA PRO A 66 10.87 -4.67 5.20
C PRO A 66 11.49 -4.93 3.83
N LEU A 67 12.74 -5.39 3.79
CA LEU A 67 13.50 -5.64 2.57
C LEU A 67 13.52 -7.11 2.13
N GLN A 68 12.71 -7.95 2.76
CA GLN A 68 12.55 -9.35 2.41
C GLN A 68 11.11 -9.62 1.97
N PHE A 69 10.94 -10.58 1.05
CA PHE A 69 9.63 -11.11 0.74
C PHE A 69 9.16 -12.02 1.87
N HIS A 70 8.17 -11.57 2.62
CA HIS A 70 7.74 -12.20 3.87
C HIS A 70 6.22 -12.15 4.00
N PRO A 71 5.48 -13.10 3.40
CA PRO A 71 4.01 -13.12 3.42
C PRO A 71 3.39 -13.09 4.82
N GLU A 72 4.13 -13.52 5.83
CA GLU A 72 3.70 -13.52 7.23
C GLU A 72 3.39 -12.12 7.76
N HIS A 73 3.86 -11.05 7.10
CA HIS A 73 3.41 -9.68 7.39
C HIS A 73 1.88 -9.53 7.35
N PHE A 74 1.20 -10.41 6.61
CA PHE A 74 -0.25 -10.39 6.41
C PHE A 74 -0.97 -11.56 7.08
N LEU A 75 -0.31 -12.24 8.02
CA LEU A 75 -0.90 -13.33 8.79
C LEU A 75 -0.78 -13.04 10.29
N ASP A 76 -1.84 -13.36 11.02
CA ASP A 76 -1.78 -13.36 12.49
C ASP A 76 -1.17 -14.67 13.04
N SER A 77 -1.02 -14.75 14.36
CA SER A 77 -0.46 -15.93 15.03
C SER A 77 -1.26 -17.22 14.81
N GLN A 78 -2.50 -17.12 14.30
CA GLN A 78 -3.39 -18.24 13.99
C GLN A 78 -3.44 -18.56 12.49
N GLY A 79 -2.60 -17.89 11.67
CA GLY A 79 -2.55 -18.05 10.22
C GLY A 79 -3.74 -17.41 9.47
N ARG A 80 -4.49 -16.52 10.14
CA ARG A 80 -5.57 -15.77 9.49
C ARG A 80 -5.04 -14.53 8.80
N PHE A 81 -5.62 -14.21 7.66
CA PHE A 81 -5.24 -13.01 6.92
C PHE A 81 -5.59 -11.73 7.70
N VAL A 82 -4.60 -10.84 7.83
CA VAL A 82 -4.74 -9.51 8.43
C VAL A 82 -4.09 -8.47 7.52
N LYS A 83 -4.69 -7.28 7.45
CA LYS A 83 -4.17 -6.18 6.64
C LYS A 83 -3.64 -5.07 7.57
N PRO A 84 -2.31 -4.85 7.64
CA PRO A 84 -1.75 -3.75 8.41
C PRO A 84 -2.25 -2.39 7.91
N LYS A 85 -2.45 -1.43 8.84
CA LYS A 85 -2.93 -0.07 8.48
C LYS A 85 -1.96 0.68 7.55
N ALA A 86 -0.66 0.41 7.68
CA ALA A 86 0.38 1.01 6.84
C ALA A 86 0.45 0.41 5.42
N PHE A 87 -0.32 -0.64 5.15
CA PHE A 87 -0.37 -1.23 3.82
C PHE A 87 -1.29 -0.43 2.90
N ILE A 88 -0.70 0.54 2.20
CA ILE A 88 -1.37 1.48 1.30
C ILE A 88 -0.76 1.50 -0.11
N PRO A 89 -0.55 0.35 -0.77
CA PRO A 89 0.14 0.29 -2.07
C PRO A 89 -0.59 1.04 -3.19
N PHE A 90 -1.88 1.33 -3.00
CA PHE A 90 -2.72 2.10 -3.92
C PHE A 90 -3.00 3.53 -3.42
N SER A 91 -2.17 4.04 -2.49
CA SER A 91 -2.38 5.32 -1.80
C SER A 91 -3.61 5.28 -0.87
N ALA A 92 -3.98 6.44 -0.33
CA ALA A 92 -5.08 6.58 0.61
C ALA A 92 -5.84 7.88 0.37
N GLY A 93 -7.05 7.98 0.96
CA GLY A 93 -7.88 9.17 0.90
C GLY A 93 -8.61 9.36 -0.43
N ARG A 94 -9.05 10.59 -0.68
CA ARG A 94 -9.87 10.94 -1.86
C ARG A 94 -9.17 10.74 -3.20
N ARG A 95 -7.86 10.61 -3.19
CA ARG A 95 -7.03 10.47 -4.39
C ARG A 95 -6.35 9.10 -4.44
N SER A 96 -6.86 8.09 -3.72
CA SER A 96 -6.44 6.71 -3.87
C SER A 96 -6.71 6.19 -5.29
N CYS A 97 -6.01 5.13 -5.66
CA CYS A 97 -6.14 4.52 -6.99
C CYS A 97 -7.56 3.98 -7.21
N LEU A 98 -8.22 4.46 -8.25
CA LEU A 98 -9.57 3.96 -8.64
C LEU A 98 -9.54 2.53 -9.18
N GLY A 99 -8.41 2.10 -9.71
CA GLY A 99 -8.20 0.75 -10.26
C GLY A 99 -7.88 -0.33 -9.23
N GLU A 100 -7.78 0.00 -7.93
CA GLU A 100 -7.45 -0.99 -6.89
C GLU A 100 -8.36 -2.23 -6.91
N PRO A 101 -9.70 -2.12 -6.99
CA PRO A 101 -10.56 -3.30 -7.01
C PRO A 101 -10.29 -4.21 -8.22
N LEU A 102 -10.08 -3.62 -9.39
CA LEU A 102 -9.74 -4.36 -10.61
C LEU A 102 -8.38 -5.06 -10.49
N ALA A 103 -7.35 -4.33 -10.08
CA ALA A 103 -6.02 -4.88 -9.90
C ALA A 103 -6.00 -6.05 -8.91
N ARG A 104 -6.71 -5.94 -7.79
CA ARG A 104 -6.81 -7.02 -6.80
C ARG A 104 -7.53 -8.24 -7.34
N MET A 105 -8.58 -8.04 -8.14
CA MET A 105 -9.31 -9.12 -8.78
C MET A 105 -8.41 -9.85 -9.80
N GLU A 106 -7.71 -9.12 -10.64
CA GLU A 106 -6.78 -9.68 -11.63
C GLU A 106 -5.65 -10.46 -10.95
N LEU A 107 -5.00 -9.88 -9.95
CA LEU A 107 -3.95 -10.56 -9.21
C LEU A 107 -4.43 -11.89 -8.60
N PHE A 108 -5.63 -11.91 -8.04
CA PHE A 108 -6.19 -13.15 -7.47
C PHE A 108 -6.53 -14.19 -8.55
N LEU A 109 -7.00 -13.77 -9.73
CA LEU A 109 -7.37 -14.69 -10.80
C LEU A 109 -6.16 -15.29 -11.53
N PHE A 110 -5.07 -14.53 -11.65
CA PHE A 110 -3.86 -14.97 -12.34
C PHE A 110 -2.84 -15.65 -11.44
N PHE A 111 -2.97 -15.49 -10.14
CA PHE A 111 -2.08 -16.07 -9.13
C PHE A 111 -2.55 -17.47 -8.71
#